data_b3fd91dbeec5d17e432306347b50ab2e
#
_entry.id   b3fd91dbeec5d17e432306347b50ab2e
#
_cell.length_a   1.000
_cell.length_b   1.000
_cell.length_c   1.000
_cell.angle_alpha   90.00
_cell.angle_beta   90.00
_cell.angle_gamma   90.00
#
_symmetry.space_group_name_H-M   'P 1'
#
loop_
_entity.id
_entity.type
_entity.pdbx_description
1 polymer ?
#
loop_
_entity_poly.entity_id
_entity_poly.type
_entity_poly.pdbx_seq_one_letter_code
_entity_poly.pdbx_strand_id
1 'polypeptide(L)'
;MKYLTTPWIWMITFSVMIVHDLLYLLLRWFSKTPYLLCCRLWHILLKIIFPLTGVRVTIKGRDHIPQTGAYIIASTHQSMLDIPLMLLSVPPGFAFYAKRGLTKIPVIGWNLKGMDSFLIDRKNPRQALKDLAKSKKKVIEGRPLLIFPEGTRSSDGRVALFKRGAFSIAVQTGTPVIPCVISGAYDVVRKGQFWVKPGKVTITFGQAISVEKVPKDKEKEASVDVMTATKNTINRLLK
;
A
#
# COMPACT_ATOMS: atom_id res chain seq x y z
N MET A 1 4.35 26.15 18.08
CA MET A 1 4.72 24.88 18.71
C MET A 1 4.32 23.60 17.94
N LYS A 2 3.29 23.58 17.06
CA LYS A 2 2.80 22.35 16.37
C LYS A 2 3.78 21.68 15.38
N TYR A 3 4.89 22.30 15.01
CA TYR A 3 5.83 21.79 13.98
C TYR A 3 7.23 21.48 14.53
N LEU A 4 7.51 21.78 15.79
CA LEU A 4 8.83 21.54 16.41
C LEU A 4 9.16 20.04 16.56
N THR A 5 8.15 19.18 16.60
CA THR A 5 8.34 17.72 16.71
C THR A 5 8.64 17.03 15.37
N THR A 6 8.34 17.67 14.23
CA THR A 6 8.48 17.05 12.91
C THR A 6 9.93 16.63 12.58
N PRO A 7 10.98 17.44 12.81
CA PRO A 7 12.37 17.02 12.56
C PRO A 7 12.75 15.79 13.37
N TRP A 8 12.36 15.71 14.64
CA TRP A 8 12.61 14.58 15.51
C TRP A 8 11.91 13.32 15.02
N ILE A 9 10.65 13.45 14.56
CA ILE A 9 9.89 12.33 13.97
C ILE A 9 10.63 11.77 12.76
N TRP A 10 11.09 12.62 11.85
CA TRP A 10 11.83 12.18 10.68
C TRP A 10 13.19 11.58 11.04
N MET A 11 13.92 12.19 11.97
CA MET A 11 15.18 11.65 12.45
C MET A 11 15.00 10.24 13.02
N ILE A 12 14.01 10.03 13.90
CA ILE A 12 13.68 8.72 14.46
C ILE A 12 13.28 7.76 13.32
N THR A 13 12.40 8.20 12.40
CA THR A 13 11.95 7.36 11.29
C THR A 13 13.11 6.92 10.41
N PHE A 14 14.02 7.82 10.03
CA PHE A 14 15.20 7.48 9.22
C PHE A 14 16.17 6.57 9.99
N SER A 15 16.39 6.80 11.27
CA SER A 15 17.22 5.92 12.11
C SER A 15 16.64 4.51 12.16
N VAL A 16 15.34 4.39 12.37
CA VAL A 16 14.62 3.10 12.35
C VAL A 16 14.73 2.44 10.97
N MET A 17 14.60 3.20 9.88
CA MET A 17 14.78 2.67 8.53
C MET A 17 16.19 2.13 8.29
N ILE A 18 17.22 2.81 8.77
CA ILE A 18 18.62 2.34 8.66
C ILE A 18 18.81 1.03 9.44
N VAL A 19 18.35 0.98 10.70
CA VAL A 19 18.42 -0.25 11.51
C VAL A 19 17.67 -1.39 10.84
N HIS A 20 16.48 -1.12 10.31
CA HIS A 20 15.70 -2.09 9.54
C HIS A 20 16.50 -2.62 8.33
N ASP A 21 17.16 -1.74 7.56
CA ASP A 21 17.92 -2.14 6.38
C ASP A 21 19.14 -2.99 6.75
N LEU A 22 19.85 -2.63 7.82
CA LEU A 22 20.97 -3.42 8.34
C LEU A 22 20.49 -4.81 8.79
N LEU A 23 19.37 -4.86 9.51
CA LEU A 23 18.76 -6.12 9.92
C LEU A 23 18.32 -6.96 8.72
N TYR A 24 17.72 -6.34 7.68
CA TYR A 24 17.38 -7.04 6.45
C TYR A 24 18.61 -7.65 5.77
N LEU A 25 19.72 -6.89 5.68
CA LEU A 25 20.96 -7.37 5.09
C LEU A 25 21.51 -8.57 5.87
N LEU A 26 21.37 -8.59 7.18
CA LEU A 26 21.74 -9.73 8.02
C LEU A 26 20.80 -10.92 7.81
N LEU A 27 19.49 -10.68 7.89
CA LEU A 27 18.48 -11.74 7.83
C LEU A 27 18.40 -12.45 6.47
N ARG A 28 18.80 -11.78 5.37
CA ARG A 28 18.81 -12.40 4.04
C ARG A 28 19.76 -13.60 3.93
N TRP A 29 20.73 -13.72 4.83
CA TRP A 29 21.65 -14.86 4.89
C TRP A 29 21.06 -16.08 5.63
N PHE A 30 20.09 -15.83 6.52
CA PHE A 30 19.53 -16.84 7.42
C PHE A 30 18.07 -17.20 7.11
N SER A 31 17.38 -16.41 6.29
CA SER A 31 15.94 -16.57 6.01
C SER A 31 15.64 -16.63 4.53
N LYS A 32 14.76 -17.57 4.14
CA LYS A 32 14.18 -17.64 2.79
C LYS A 32 13.14 -16.55 2.53
N THR A 33 12.61 -15.92 3.58
CA THR A 33 11.57 -14.88 3.51
C THR A 33 11.93 -13.63 4.32
N PRO A 34 13.10 -13.01 4.08
CA PRO A 34 13.57 -11.86 4.89
C PRO A 34 12.60 -10.67 4.82
N TYR A 35 11.89 -10.48 3.69
CA TYR A 35 10.88 -9.44 3.53
C TYR A 35 9.72 -9.56 4.53
N LEU A 36 9.32 -10.78 4.90
CA LEU A 36 8.24 -11.02 5.84
C LEU A 36 8.64 -10.59 7.26
N LEU A 37 9.88 -10.91 7.66
CA LEU A 37 10.44 -10.46 8.95
C LEU A 37 10.51 -8.94 9.01
N CYS A 38 10.95 -8.31 7.93
CA CYS A 38 11.00 -6.86 7.79
C CYS A 38 9.61 -6.21 7.91
N CYS A 39 8.60 -6.75 7.23
CA CYS A 39 7.23 -6.26 7.35
C CYS A 39 6.67 -6.44 8.78
N ARG A 40 7.00 -7.55 9.45
CA ARG A 40 6.61 -7.76 10.86
C ARG A 40 7.26 -6.74 11.79
N LEU A 41 8.54 -6.46 11.59
CA LEU A 41 9.25 -5.44 12.36
C LEU A 41 8.61 -4.06 12.16
N TRP A 42 8.35 -3.66 10.91
CA TRP A 42 7.63 -2.42 10.63
C TRP A 42 6.26 -2.37 11.30
N HIS A 43 5.50 -3.45 11.26
CA HIS A 43 4.20 -3.53 11.92
C HIS A 43 4.30 -3.23 13.44
N ILE A 44 5.31 -3.78 14.12
CA ILE A 44 5.56 -3.54 15.55
C ILE A 44 5.98 -2.09 15.80
N LEU A 45 6.95 -1.59 15.03
CA LEU A 45 7.49 -0.24 15.19
C LEU A 45 6.43 0.84 14.96
N LEU A 46 5.55 0.66 13.97
CA LEU A 46 4.50 1.63 13.66
C LEU A 46 3.44 1.73 14.77
N LYS A 47 3.21 0.66 15.55
CA LYS A 47 2.36 0.71 16.75
C LYS A 47 2.91 1.67 17.82
N ILE A 48 4.21 1.89 17.84
CA ILE A 48 4.89 2.80 18.77
C ILE A 48 5.02 4.20 18.14
N ILE A 49 5.42 4.27 16.87
CA ILE A 49 5.70 5.53 16.18
C ILE A 49 4.43 6.38 16.04
N PHE A 50 3.31 5.81 15.59
CA PHE A 50 2.09 6.60 15.37
C PHE A 50 1.60 7.32 16.63
N PRO A 51 1.45 6.69 17.82
CA PRO A 51 1.09 7.39 19.05
C PRO A 51 2.07 8.52 19.41
N LEU A 52 3.38 8.30 19.24
CA LEU A 52 4.40 9.31 19.52
C LEU A 52 4.31 10.54 18.61
N THR A 53 3.78 10.38 17.40
CA THR A 53 3.54 11.50 16.47
C THR A 53 2.23 12.25 16.76
N GLY A 54 1.44 11.80 17.73
CA GLY A 54 0.09 12.31 18.00
C GLY A 54 -0.95 11.90 16.97
N VAL A 55 -0.62 10.94 16.10
CA VAL A 55 -1.55 10.39 15.09
C VAL A 55 -2.28 9.20 15.69
N ARG A 56 -3.60 9.33 15.84
CA ARG A 56 -4.47 8.25 16.34
C ARG A 56 -5.04 7.47 15.17
N VAL A 57 -4.71 6.18 15.09
CA VAL A 57 -5.16 5.30 14.00
C VAL A 57 -6.28 4.41 14.50
N THR A 58 -7.41 4.43 13.79
CA THR A 58 -8.56 3.52 14.00
C THR A 58 -8.67 2.60 12.78
N ILE A 59 -8.82 1.30 13.02
CA ILE A 59 -8.96 0.29 11.97
C ILE A 59 -10.34 -0.35 12.09
N LYS A 60 -11.11 -0.38 10.99
CA LYS A 60 -12.45 -0.96 10.90
C LYS A 60 -12.49 -2.02 9.80
N GLY A 61 -13.28 -3.08 9.99
CA GLY A 61 -13.49 -4.13 8.98
C GLY A 61 -12.24 -4.97 8.68
N ARG A 62 -11.30 -5.10 9.63
CA ARG A 62 -10.09 -5.92 9.46
C ARG A 62 -10.41 -7.40 9.27
N ASP A 63 -11.54 -7.86 9.77
CA ASP A 63 -12.12 -9.18 9.62
C ASP A 63 -12.53 -9.50 8.17
N HIS A 64 -12.71 -8.47 7.32
CA HIS A 64 -12.95 -8.65 5.89
C HIS A 64 -11.68 -9.06 5.11
N ILE A 65 -10.50 -8.99 5.72
CA ILE A 65 -9.24 -9.39 5.08
C ILE A 65 -9.08 -10.91 5.20
N PRO A 66 -8.95 -11.66 4.08
CA PRO A 66 -8.72 -13.09 4.12
C PRO A 66 -7.47 -13.43 4.92
N GLN A 67 -7.54 -14.47 5.75
CA GLN A 67 -6.41 -14.92 6.57
C GLN A 67 -5.39 -15.72 5.75
N THR A 68 -5.82 -16.30 4.63
CA THR A 68 -5.01 -17.13 3.74
C THR A 68 -5.29 -16.79 2.27
N GLY A 69 -4.33 -17.12 1.42
CA GLY A 69 -4.43 -16.88 -0.03
C GLY A 69 -4.11 -15.45 -0.43
N ALA A 70 -4.11 -15.22 -1.75
CA ALA A 70 -3.90 -13.91 -2.31
C ALA A 70 -5.19 -13.09 -2.29
N TYR A 71 -5.06 -11.80 -2.04
CA TYR A 71 -6.10 -10.77 -2.20
C TYR A 71 -5.47 -9.47 -2.69
N ILE A 72 -6.29 -8.62 -3.28
CA ILE A 72 -5.85 -7.30 -3.75
C ILE A 72 -6.57 -6.24 -2.93
N ILE A 73 -5.83 -5.43 -2.18
CA ILE A 73 -6.40 -4.27 -1.49
C ILE A 73 -6.37 -3.08 -2.46
N ALA A 74 -7.53 -2.56 -2.79
CA ALA A 74 -7.68 -1.34 -3.57
C ALA A 74 -8.02 -0.17 -2.64
N SER A 75 -7.00 0.65 -2.32
CA SER A 75 -7.10 1.72 -1.33
C SER A 75 -7.11 3.11 -1.96
N THR A 76 -7.78 4.07 -1.31
CA THR A 76 -7.58 5.50 -1.58
C THR A 76 -6.14 5.92 -1.29
N HIS A 77 -5.64 6.94 -2.02
CA HIS A 77 -4.25 7.40 -1.90
C HIS A 77 -4.19 8.89 -1.59
N GLN A 78 -4.03 9.24 -0.34
CA GLN A 78 -4.11 10.62 0.13
C GLN A 78 -2.79 11.19 0.66
N SER A 79 -1.92 10.34 1.22
CA SER A 79 -0.75 10.76 1.96
C SER A 79 0.49 9.90 1.70
N MET A 80 1.65 10.40 2.07
CA MET A 80 2.85 9.56 2.17
C MET A 80 2.77 8.55 3.33
N LEU A 81 1.85 8.77 4.26
CA LEU A 81 1.61 7.85 5.37
C LEU A 81 0.78 6.62 4.98
N ASP A 82 0.21 6.56 3.76
CA ASP A 82 -0.68 5.46 3.37
C ASP A 82 0.02 4.09 3.43
N ILE A 83 1.29 4.00 2.99
CA ILE A 83 2.05 2.75 3.10
C ILE A 83 2.33 2.37 4.57
N PRO A 84 2.88 3.25 5.43
CA PRO A 84 2.97 2.98 6.87
C PRO A 84 1.65 2.59 7.53
N LEU A 85 0.55 3.26 7.18
CA LEU A 85 -0.78 2.95 7.70
C LEU A 85 -1.23 1.54 7.28
N MET A 86 -0.97 1.14 6.03
CA MET A 86 -1.27 -0.21 5.56
C MET A 86 -0.37 -1.26 6.21
N LEU A 87 0.93 -0.98 6.44
CA LEU A 87 1.83 -1.86 7.18
C LEU A 87 1.37 -2.08 8.63
N LEU A 88 0.72 -1.09 9.23
CA LEU A 88 0.12 -1.21 10.57
C LEU A 88 -1.18 -2.03 10.54
N SER A 89 -1.96 -1.97 9.45
CA SER A 89 -3.36 -2.42 9.42
C SER A 89 -3.54 -3.80 8.81
N VAL A 90 -2.70 -4.16 7.84
CA VAL A 90 -2.78 -5.41 7.07
C VAL A 90 -1.80 -6.43 7.62
N PRO A 91 -2.10 -7.74 7.57
CA PRO A 91 -1.13 -8.77 7.88
C PRO A 91 0.18 -8.59 7.11
N PRO A 92 1.35 -8.80 7.75
CA PRO A 92 2.65 -8.61 7.11
C PRO A 92 2.82 -9.49 5.87
N GLY A 93 3.50 -8.95 4.84
CA GLY A 93 3.90 -9.72 3.66
C GLY A 93 3.20 -9.33 2.36
N PHE A 94 2.29 -8.35 2.36
CA PHE A 94 1.74 -7.83 1.12
C PHE A 94 2.80 -7.08 0.30
N ALA A 95 2.65 -7.12 -1.02
CA ALA A 95 3.43 -6.32 -1.96
C ALA A 95 2.67 -5.03 -2.31
N PHE A 96 3.38 -4.01 -2.78
CA PHE A 96 2.78 -2.78 -3.29
C PHE A 96 3.61 -2.17 -4.42
N TYR A 97 3.00 -1.27 -5.18
CA TYR A 97 3.69 -0.59 -6.26
C TYR A 97 4.36 0.69 -5.78
N ALA A 98 5.67 0.79 -5.99
CA ALA A 98 6.47 1.99 -5.74
C ALA A 98 7.03 2.56 -7.05
N LYS A 99 7.21 3.90 -7.10
CA LYS A 99 7.85 4.55 -8.25
C LYS A 99 9.32 4.12 -8.32
N ARG A 100 9.78 3.61 -9.47
CA ARG A 100 11.17 3.18 -9.67
C ARG A 100 12.20 4.24 -9.25
N GLY A 101 11.92 5.53 -9.50
CA GLY A 101 12.82 6.61 -9.10
C GLY A 101 13.12 6.71 -7.60
N LEU A 102 12.26 6.17 -6.73
CA LEU A 102 12.48 6.16 -5.27
C LEU A 102 13.64 5.24 -4.86
N THR A 103 14.03 4.26 -5.70
CA THR A 103 15.17 3.39 -5.41
C THR A 103 16.53 4.10 -5.49
N LYS A 104 16.56 5.29 -6.08
CA LYS A 104 17.76 6.15 -6.13
C LYS A 104 18.00 6.91 -4.83
N ILE A 105 16.99 6.99 -3.95
CA ILE A 105 17.12 7.64 -2.65
C ILE A 105 17.67 6.58 -1.66
N PRO A 106 18.87 6.79 -1.09
CA PRO A 106 19.41 5.92 -0.06
C PRO A 106 18.40 5.68 1.06
N VAL A 107 18.50 4.60 1.78
CA VAL A 107 17.59 4.16 2.84
C VAL A 107 16.19 3.82 2.31
N ILE A 108 15.48 4.76 1.64
CA ILE A 108 14.15 4.50 1.06
C ILE A 108 14.22 3.37 0.01
N GLY A 109 15.22 3.44 -0.88
CA GLY A 109 15.40 2.43 -1.91
C GLY A 109 15.74 1.05 -1.36
N TRP A 110 16.52 1.00 -0.30
CA TRP A 110 16.87 -0.25 0.39
C TRP A 110 15.64 -0.86 1.09
N ASN A 111 14.86 -0.04 1.81
CA ASN A 111 13.59 -0.46 2.41
C ASN A 111 12.60 -1.01 1.38
N LEU A 112 12.43 -0.34 0.24
CA LEU A 112 11.55 -0.81 -0.84
C LEU A 112 11.98 -2.17 -1.38
N LYS A 113 13.28 -2.41 -1.51
CA LYS A 113 13.85 -3.72 -1.89
C LYS A 113 13.66 -4.75 -0.77
N GLY A 114 13.91 -4.36 0.48
CA GLY A 114 13.74 -5.21 1.65
C GLY A 114 12.31 -5.70 1.84
N MET A 115 11.31 -4.87 1.50
CA MET A 115 9.91 -5.24 1.51
C MET A 115 9.45 -5.96 0.22
N ASP A 116 10.36 -6.22 -0.73
CA ASP A 116 10.09 -6.86 -2.03
C ASP A 116 8.91 -6.18 -2.78
N SER A 117 8.93 -4.82 -2.80
CA SER A 117 7.92 -4.01 -3.47
C SER A 117 8.09 -4.06 -4.99
N PHE A 118 7.01 -3.89 -5.75
CA PHE A 118 7.07 -3.80 -7.21
C PHE A 118 7.44 -2.38 -7.65
N LEU A 119 8.55 -2.27 -8.38
CA LEU A 119 9.05 -0.99 -8.86
C LEU A 119 8.49 -0.72 -10.26
N ILE A 120 7.58 0.25 -10.37
CA ILE A 120 6.98 0.62 -11.65
C ILE A 120 7.67 1.85 -12.23
N ASP A 121 8.05 1.75 -13.50
CA ASP A 121 8.42 2.90 -14.33
C ASP A 121 7.20 3.38 -15.13
N ARG A 122 6.55 4.43 -14.63
CA ARG A 122 5.35 5.00 -15.28
C ARG A 122 5.64 5.76 -16.57
N LYS A 123 6.92 6.06 -16.84
CA LYS A 123 7.35 6.73 -18.07
C LYS A 123 7.68 5.76 -19.19
N ASN A 124 7.87 4.47 -18.88
CA ASN A 124 8.17 3.42 -19.84
C ASN A 124 7.06 2.36 -19.86
N PRO A 125 6.09 2.44 -20.81
CA PRO A 125 4.97 1.50 -20.88
C PRO A 125 5.40 0.04 -21.06
N ARG A 126 6.45 -0.23 -21.85
CA ARG A 126 6.97 -1.59 -22.06
C ARG A 126 7.52 -2.19 -20.75
N GLN A 127 8.26 -1.39 -19.98
CA GLN A 127 8.77 -1.82 -18.68
C GLN A 127 7.63 -2.01 -17.66
N ALA A 128 6.64 -1.12 -17.67
CA ALA A 128 5.45 -1.24 -16.81
C ALA A 128 4.70 -2.55 -17.06
N LEU A 129 4.56 -3.02 -18.30
CA LEU A 129 3.96 -4.32 -18.62
C LEU A 129 4.78 -5.49 -18.05
N LYS A 130 6.11 -5.44 -18.14
CA LYS A 130 6.98 -6.47 -17.55
C LYS A 130 6.87 -6.48 -16.01
N ASP A 131 6.80 -5.32 -15.40
CA ASP A 131 6.65 -5.19 -13.94
C ASP A 131 5.28 -5.72 -13.49
N LEU A 132 4.22 -5.48 -14.30
CA LEU A 132 2.88 -6.03 -14.07
C LEU A 132 2.86 -7.58 -14.15
N ALA A 133 3.55 -8.15 -15.14
CA ALA A 133 3.65 -9.61 -15.29
C ALA A 133 4.36 -10.27 -14.09
N LYS A 134 5.39 -9.61 -13.53
CA LYS A 134 6.07 -10.07 -12.30
C LYS A 134 5.12 -10.05 -11.10
N SER A 135 4.33 -8.98 -10.95
CA SER A 135 3.38 -8.88 -9.85
C SER A 135 2.25 -9.90 -9.98
N LYS A 136 1.77 -10.16 -11.19
CA LYS A 136 0.80 -11.23 -11.47
C LYS A 136 1.31 -12.59 -10.97
N LYS A 137 2.57 -12.94 -11.30
CA LYS A 137 3.19 -14.20 -10.85
C LYS A 137 3.15 -14.31 -9.31
N LYS A 138 3.55 -13.26 -8.60
CA LYS A 138 3.54 -13.24 -7.14
C LYS A 138 2.14 -13.37 -6.53
N VAL A 139 1.13 -12.77 -7.16
CA VAL A 139 -0.28 -12.92 -6.73
C VAL A 139 -0.75 -14.37 -6.92
N ILE A 140 -0.41 -15.01 -8.04
CA ILE A 140 -0.72 -16.44 -8.27
C ILE A 140 -0.03 -17.34 -7.22
N GLU A 141 1.19 -16.97 -6.78
CA GLU A 141 1.93 -17.64 -5.71
C GLU A 141 1.35 -17.38 -4.30
N GLY A 142 0.19 -16.71 -4.19
CA GLY A 142 -0.52 -16.47 -2.94
C GLY A 142 -0.17 -15.16 -2.23
N ARG A 143 0.63 -14.26 -2.85
CA ARG A 143 1.05 -13.02 -2.20
C ARG A 143 0.00 -11.93 -2.33
N PRO A 144 -0.47 -11.32 -1.23
CA PRO A 144 -1.37 -10.18 -1.27
C PRO A 144 -0.74 -8.95 -1.93
N LEU A 145 -1.56 -8.14 -2.61
CA LEU A 145 -1.12 -6.95 -3.32
C LEU A 145 -1.94 -5.73 -2.89
N LEU A 146 -1.26 -4.64 -2.53
CA LEU A 146 -1.86 -3.33 -2.33
C LEU A 146 -1.73 -2.50 -3.61
N ILE A 147 -2.85 -1.97 -4.08
CA ILE A 147 -2.91 -1.03 -5.20
C ILE A 147 -3.56 0.27 -4.78
N PHE A 148 -3.11 1.36 -5.39
CA PHE A 148 -3.77 2.64 -5.33
C PHE A 148 -4.31 2.94 -6.74
N PRO A 149 -5.60 2.68 -7.01
CA PRO A 149 -6.14 2.73 -8.38
C PRO A 149 -6.15 4.14 -8.98
N GLU A 150 -6.06 5.18 -8.16
CA GLU A 150 -5.87 6.58 -8.59
C GLU A 150 -4.53 6.79 -9.29
N GLY A 151 -3.52 6.00 -8.95
CA GLY A 151 -2.17 6.04 -9.52
C GLY A 151 -1.32 7.23 -9.06
N THR A 152 -1.84 8.14 -8.26
CA THR A 152 -1.12 9.25 -7.60
C THR A 152 -1.84 9.65 -6.33
N ARG A 153 -1.12 10.27 -5.39
CA ARG A 153 -1.73 10.84 -4.18
C ARG A 153 -2.65 12.00 -4.54
N SER A 154 -3.76 12.10 -3.83
CA SER A 154 -4.69 13.23 -3.93
C SER A 154 -3.98 14.56 -3.66
N SER A 155 -4.41 15.61 -4.34
CA SER A 155 -3.93 16.99 -4.13
C SER A 155 -4.86 17.83 -3.26
N ASP A 156 -6.13 17.39 -3.14
CA ASP A 156 -7.22 18.13 -2.48
C ASP A 156 -7.94 17.30 -1.39
N GLY A 157 -7.48 16.09 -1.13
CA GLY A 157 -8.09 15.16 -0.17
C GLY A 157 -9.27 14.37 -0.73
N ARG A 158 -9.67 14.60 -1.99
CA ARG A 158 -10.76 13.86 -2.64
C ARG A 158 -10.23 12.62 -3.35
N VAL A 159 -11.09 11.63 -3.54
CA VAL A 159 -10.79 10.42 -4.30
C VAL A 159 -10.82 10.74 -5.79
N ALA A 160 -9.71 10.50 -6.47
CA ALA A 160 -9.58 10.74 -7.90
C ALA A 160 -10.20 9.60 -8.74
N LEU A 161 -10.18 9.77 -10.06
CA LEU A 161 -10.64 8.75 -10.99
C LEU A 161 -9.75 7.50 -10.91
N PHE A 162 -10.38 6.32 -10.87
CA PHE A 162 -9.70 5.04 -10.85
C PHE A 162 -9.22 4.66 -12.26
N LYS A 163 -8.02 4.11 -12.33
CA LYS A 163 -7.46 3.56 -13.57
C LYS A 163 -7.84 2.09 -13.71
N ARG A 164 -8.56 1.75 -14.76
CA ARG A 164 -8.98 0.39 -15.08
C ARG A 164 -7.82 -0.63 -15.00
N GLY A 165 -6.64 -0.28 -15.53
CA GLY A 165 -5.47 -1.16 -15.52
C GLY A 165 -4.99 -1.60 -14.14
N ALA A 166 -5.39 -0.89 -13.06
CA ALA A 166 -5.09 -1.30 -11.69
C ALA A 166 -5.79 -2.62 -11.31
N PHE A 167 -6.91 -2.94 -11.95
CA PHE A 167 -7.74 -4.12 -11.68
C PHE A 167 -7.45 -5.30 -12.62
N SER A 168 -6.59 -5.11 -13.63
CA SER A 168 -6.27 -6.16 -14.60
C SER A 168 -5.68 -7.43 -13.98
N ILE A 169 -4.88 -7.29 -12.91
CA ILE A 169 -4.34 -8.45 -12.20
C ILE A 169 -5.47 -9.25 -11.55
N ALA A 170 -6.44 -8.58 -10.92
CA ALA A 170 -7.56 -9.24 -10.27
C ALA A 170 -8.31 -10.16 -11.24
N VAL A 171 -8.72 -9.64 -12.41
CA VAL A 171 -9.48 -10.40 -13.40
C VAL A 171 -8.65 -11.47 -14.11
N GLN A 172 -7.34 -11.25 -14.26
CA GLN A 172 -6.42 -12.23 -14.88
C GLN A 172 -6.08 -13.40 -13.96
N THR A 173 -6.25 -13.25 -12.66
CA THR A 173 -5.89 -14.25 -11.65
C THR A 173 -7.09 -14.81 -10.90
N GLY A 174 -8.27 -14.19 -11.02
CA GLY A 174 -9.44 -14.53 -10.19
C GLY A 174 -9.25 -14.16 -8.73
N THR A 175 -8.42 -13.13 -8.45
CA THR A 175 -8.09 -12.75 -7.08
C THR A 175 -9.10 -11.74 -6.54
N PRO A 176 -9.70 -11.95 -5.35
CA PRO A 176 -10.69 -11.04 -4.78
C PRO A 176 -10.08 -9.66 -4.49
N VAL A 177 -10.92 -8.61 -4.62
CA VAL A 177 -10.54 -7.23 -4.35
C VAL A 177 -11.21 -6.75 -3.07
N ILE A 178 -10.42 -6.20 -2.14
CA ILE A 178 -10.87 -5.61 -0.89
C ILE A 178 -10.83 -4.09 -1.05
N PRO A 179 -11.97 -3.41 -1.14
CA PRO A 179 -12.02 -1.96 -1.12
C PRO A 179 -11.54 -1.42 0.22
N CYS A 180 -10.70 -0.40 0.20
CA CYS A 180 -10.18 0.21 1.42
C CYS A 180 -10.23 1.74 1.33
N VAL A 181 -10.64 2.38 2.42
CA VAL A 181 -10.63 3.83 2.57
C VAL A 181 -9.66 4.23 3.67
N ILE A 182 -8.79 5.16 3.38
CA ILE A 182 -7.96 5.86 4.36
C ILE A 182 -8.52 7.29 4.46
N SER A 183 -9.10 7.63 5.61
CA SER A 183 -9.66 8.96 5.89
C SER A 183 -8.80 9.71 6.89
N GLY A 184 -8.62 11.03 6.71
CA GLY A 184 -7.87 11.91 7.61
C GLY A 184 -6.36 11.94 7.36
N ALA A 185 -5.78 11.02 6.60
CA ALA A 185 -4.34 11.00 6.33
C ALA A 185 -3.87 12.23 5.52
N TYR A 186 -4.73 12.79 4.68
CA TYR A 186 -4.46 14.04 3.94
C TYR A 186 -4.22 15.22 4.90
N ASP A 187 -4.97 15.32 5.99
CA ASP A 187 -4.84 16.43 6.95
C ASP A 187 -3.61 16.27 7.85
N VAL A 188 -3.17 15.04 8.06
CA VAL A 188 -1.96 14.73 8.83
C VAL A 188 -0.69 15.06 8.03
N VAL A 189 -0.59 14.59 6.78
CA VAL A 189 0.54 14.92 5.88
C VAL A 189 0.03 15.06 4.45
N ARG A 190 -0.04 16.29 3.95
CA ARG A 190 -0.45 16.59 2.57
C ARG A 190 0.62 16.22 1.55
N LYS A 191 0.18 15.99 0.32
CA LYS A 191 1.10 15.79 -0.81
C LYS A 191 2.04 16.98 -0.97
N GLY A 192 3.35 16.70 -1.06
CA GLY A 192 4.38 17.74 -1.18
C GLY A 192 4.82 18.37 0.14
N GLN A 193 4.20 18.01 1.26
CA GLN A 193 4.60 18.47 2.58
C GLN A 193 5.28 17.35 3.37
N PHE A 194 6.18 17.76 4.27
CA PHE A 194 6.90 16.85 5.18
C PHE A 194 6.47 17.06 6.65
N TRP A 195 5.56 18.01 6.90
CA TRP A 195 5.10 18.32 8.25
C TRP A 195 4.04 17.32 8.69
N VAL A 196 4.31 16.61 9.77
CA VAL A 196 3.34 15.70 10.39
C VAL A 196 2.51 16.50 11.39
N LYS A 197 1.21 16.55 11.19
CA LYS A 197 0.26 17.16 12.12
C LYS A 197 -0.38 16.06 12.96
N PRO A 198 -0.50 16.25 14.28
CA PRO A 198 -1.35 15.38 15.10
C PRO A 198 -2.76 15.32 14.52
N GLY A 199 -3.37 14.13 14.52
CA GLY A 199 -4.71 13.97 13.95
C GLY A 199 -5.27 12.58 14.11
N LYS A 200 -6.49 12.39 13.61
CA LYS A 200 -7.17 11.10 13.59
C LYS A 200 -7.14 10.56 12.16
N VAL A 201 -6.76 9.30 12.01
CA VAL A 201 -6.81 8.58 10.74
C VAL A 201 -7.66 7.34 10.94
N THR A 202 -8.62 7.13 10.05
CA THR A 202 -9.45 5.92 10.06
C THR A 202 -9.17 5.13 8.78
N ILE A 203 -8.90 3.84 8.94
CA ILE A 203 -8.74 2.89 7.85
C ILE A 203 -9.94 1.96 7.89
N THR A 204 -10.70 1.90 6.82
CA THR A 204 -11.92 1.07 6.74
C THR A 204 -11.79 0.10 5.58
N PHE A 205 -11.83 -1.20 5.87
CA PHE A 205 -11.87 -2.26 4.87
C PHE A 205 -13.32 -2.63 4.59
N GLY A 206 -13.71 -2.63 3.31
CA GLY A 206 -15.01 -3.12 2.87
C GLY A 206 -15.02 -4.63 2.66
N GLN A 207 -16.20 -5.18 2.44
CA GLN A 207 -16.36 -6.59 2.07
C GLN A 207 -15.57 -6.91 0.79
N ALA A 208 -14.98 -8.11 0.74
CA ALA A 208 -14.26 -8.58 -0.41
C ALA A 208 -15.21 -8.72 -1.61
N ILE A 209 -14.81 -8.17 -2.75
CA ILE A 209 -15.48 -8.34 -4.03
C ILE A 209 -14.88 -9.59 -4.69
N SER A 210 -15.68 -10.61 -4.87
CA SER A 210 -15.28 -11.81 -5.61
C SER A 210 -15.01 -11.45 -7.07
N VAL A 211 -13.94 -11.99 -7.63
CA VAL A 211 -13.52 -11.78 -9.01
C VAL A 211 -13.30 -13.13 -9.66
N GLU A 212 -13.96 -13.37 -10.76
CA GLU A 212 -13.71 -14.55 -11.57
C GLU A 212 -12.56 -14.30 -12.55
N LYS A 213 -11.76 -15.35 -12.78
CA LYS A 213 -10.75 -15.31 -13.82
C LYS A 213 -11.43 -15.37 -15.18
N VAL A 214 -11.13 -14.41 -16.04
CA VAL A 214 -11.73 -14.30 -17.37
C VAL A 214 -10.70 -14.51 -18.48
N PRO A 215 -11.14 -14.96 -19.67
CA PRO A 215 -10.30 -15.04 -20.86
C PRO A 215 -9.89 -13.63 -21.34
N LYS A 216 -8.81 -13.56 -22.10
CA LYS A 216 -8.12 -12.31 -22.48
C LYS A 216 -9.03 -11.29 -23.20
N ASP A 217 -9.94 -11.77 -24.04
CA ASP A 217 -10.92 -10.95 -24.76
C ASP A 217 -11.90 -10.22 -23.84
N LYS A 218 -12.23 -10.80 -22.69
CA LYS A 218 -13.15 -10.23 -21.68
C LYS A 218 -12.45 -9.43 -20.57
N GLU A 219 -11.11 -9.46 -20.50
CA GLU A 219 -10.36 -8.77 -19.41
C GLU A 219 -10.67 -7.28 -19.30
N LYS A 220 -10.91 -6.60 -20.42
CA LYS A 220 -11.18 -5.16 -20.46
C LYS A 220 -12.51 -4.83 -19.78
N GLU A 221 -13.56 -5.55 -20.12
CA GLU A 221 -14.92 -5.38 -19.58
C GLU A 221 -14.93 -5.73 -18.10
N ALA A 222 -14.50 -6.93 -17.74
CA ALA A 222 -14.43 -7.38 -16.35
C ALA A 222 -13.61 -6.45 -15.45
N SER A 223 -12.52 -5.86 -15.98
CA SER A 223 -11.74 -4.86 -15.21
C SER A 223 -12.50 -3.56 -14.95
N VAL A 224 -13.42 -3.16 -15.83
CA VAL A 224 -14.30 -2.01 -15.63
C VAL A 224 -15.35 -2.33 -14.57
N ASP A 225 -15.92 -3.52 -14.60
CA ASP A 225 -16.94 -3.96 -13.64
C ASP A 225 -16.37 -4.02 -12.22
N VAL A 226 -15.21 -4.66 -12.04
CA VAL A 226 -14.50 -4.72 -10.75
C VAL A 226 -14.11 -3.32 -10.26
N MET A 227 -13.63 -2.46 -11.16
CA MET A 227 -13.31 -1.06 -10.85
C MET A 227 -14.55 -0.31 -10.36
N THR A 228 -15.68 -0.45 -11.05
CA THR A 228 -16.93 0.23 -10.72
C THR A 228 -17.50 -0.24 -9.39
N ALA A 229 -17.55 -1.55 -9.16
CA ALA A 229 -17.95 -2.15 -7.89
C ALA A 229 -17.08 -1.67 -6.73
N THR A 230 -15.76 -1.66 -6.92
CA THR A 230 -14.79 -1.16 -5.93
C THR A 230 -15.01 0.31 -5.62
N LYS A 231 -15.17 1.17 -6.64
CA LYS A 231 -15.41 2.61 -6.48
C LYS A 231 -16.72 2.88 -5.74
N ASN A 232 -17.80 2.17 -6.09
CA ASN A 232 -19.09 2.31 -5.42
C ASN A 232 -19.00 1.93 -3.94
N THR A 233 -18.27 0.87 -3.62
CA THR A 233 -18.04 0.48 -2.22
C THR A 233 -17.20 1.51 -1.48
N ILE A 234 -16.12 2.02 -2.06
CA ILE A 234 -15.31 3.09 -1.47
C ILE A 234 -16.14 4.35 -1.22
N ASN A 235 -17.00 4.76 -2.15
CA ASN A 235 -17.90 5.91 -1.98
C ASN A 235 -18.91 5.70 -0.84
N ARG A 236 -19.35 4.47 -0.59
CA ARG A 236 -20.23 4.14 0.56
C ARG A 236 -19.48 4.20 1.89
N LEU A 237 -18.23 3.76 1.91
CA LEU A 237 -17.39 3.77 3.11
C LEU A 237 -16.90 5.18 3.50
N LEU A 238 -16.96 6.14 2.60
CA LEU A 238 -16.62 7.55 2.83
C LEU A 238 -17.76 8.35 3.48
N LYS A 239 -19.00 7.84 3.44
CA LYS A 239 -20.17 8.42 4.08
C LYS A 239 -20.24 8.02 5.54
#